data_e7c86173b2154f17c878eca6283fa24f
#
_entry.id   e7c86173b2154f17c878eca6283fa24f
#
_cell.length_a   1.000
_cell.length_b   1.000
_cell.length_c   1.000
_cell.angle_alpha   90.00
_cell.angle_beta   90.00
_cell.angle_gamma   90.00
#
_symmetry.space_group_name_H-M   'P 1'
#
loop_
_entity.id
_entity.type
_entity.pdbx_description
1 polymer ?
#
loop_
_entity_poly.entity_id
_entity_poly.type
_entity_poly.pdbx_seq_one_letter_code
_entity_poly.pdbx_strand_id
1 'polypeptide(L)'
;GNLIIFEFKRSDVPEGTTNQIMRYAEIYGQKSYDDLNFIYKNYISKKDGQVNMELVDAHREAFALEEPLKLEYFNHKQKMIIIGSSMDHKLAKTVDYWKSKGISIDFIPYRLFEIQGEYYLEYFAKPYDYVLNVGNVRGILFDTNLTYDTDAIWDMFKGNKISAYDERSRCVGYFNKNDYVFYYHKGYGVVAAGRICDNKPHTNKGEAYRKVEFLTP
;
A
#
# COMPACT_ATOMS: atom_id res chain seq x y z
N GLY A 1 21.17 -3.70 17.46
CA GLY A 1 20.39 -3.94 16.29
C GLY A 1 18.97 -4.38 16.57
N ASN A 2 18.00 -3.64 16.04
CA ASN A 2 16.62 -4.07 16.10
C ASN A 2 16.37 -5.15 15.04
N LEU A 3 15.53 -6.13 15.35
CA LEU A 3 15.08 -7.11 14.38
C LEU A 3 13.92 -6.53 13.57
N ILE A 4 14.04 -6.55 12.25
CA ILE A 4 12.96 -6.12 11.34
C ILE A 4 12.37 -7.36 10.70
N ILE A 5 11.07 -7.54 10.87
CA ILE A 5 10.31 -8.67 10.34
C ILE A 5 9.45 -8.18 9.21
N PHE A 6 9.61 -8.77 8.04
CA PHE A 6 8.83 -8.45 6.85
C PHE A 6 7.84 -9.56 6.55
N GLU A 7 6.60 -9.19 6.29
CA GLU A 7 5.58 -10.07 5.72
C GLU A 7 5.20 -9.56 4.34
N PHE A 8 5.50 -10.34 3.30
CA PHE A 8 5.21 -10.00 1.91
C PHE A 8 3.93 -10.65 1.44
N LYS A 9 3.04 -9.86 0.86
CA LYS A 9 1.82 -10.34 0.19
C LYS A 9 1.85 -9.95 -1.28
N ARG A 10 1.64 -10.93 -2.13
CA ARG A 10 1.66 -10.73 -3.59
C ARG A 10 0.48 -9.90 -4.10
N SER A 11 -0.63 -9.93 -3.39
CA SER A 11 -1.88 -9.26 -3.74
C SER A 11 -2.39 -8.47 -2.54
N ASP A 12 -3.69 -8.24 -2.49
CA ASP A 12 -4.35 -7.62 -1.35
C ASP A 12 -3.99 -8.32 -0.04
N VAL A 13 -3.76 -7.52 0.98
CA VAL A 13 -3.32 -8.02 2.28
C VAL A 13 -4.54 -8.36 3.14
N PRO A 14 -4.78 -9.64 3.46
CA PRO A 14 -5.92 -10.04 4.27
C PRO A 14 -5.80 -9.55 5.73
N GLU A 15 -6.96 -9.35 6.37
CA GLU A 15 -7.08 -8.88 7.76
C GLU A 15 -6.23 -9.69 8.76
N GLY A 16 -6.14 -11.01 8.56
CA GLY A 16 -5.35 -11.91 9.42
C GLY A 16 -3.83 -11.75 9.35
N THR A 17 -3.31 -10.92 8.43
CA THR A 17 -1.86 -10.73 8.25
C THR A 17 -1.20 -10.09 9.47
N THR A 18 -1.90 -9.24 10.21
CA THR A 18 -1.39 -8.66 11.47
C THR A 18 -1.10 -9.74 12.51
N ASN A 19 -1.99 -10.72 12.67
CA ASN A 19 -1.77 -11.83 13.58
C ASN A 19 -0.59 -12.72 13.15
N GLN A 20 -0.44 -12.91 11.84
CA GLN A 20 0.66 -13.67 11.28
C GLN A 20 2.02 -13.03 11.59
N ILE A 21 2.16 -11.74 11.31
CA ILE A 21 3.43 -11.04 11.56
C ILE A 21 3.74 -10.89 13.05
N MET A 22 2.72 -10.71 13.91
CA MET A 22 2.88 -10.70 15.36
C MET A 22 3.38 -12.04 15.87
N ARG A 23 2.88 -13.16 15.35
CA ARG A 23 3.38 -14.49 15.67
C ARG A 23 4.85 -14.66 15.28
N TYR A 24 5.25 -14.14 14.13
CA TYR A 24 6.67 -14.14 13.75
C TYR A 24 7.51 -13.27 14.68
N ALA A 25 7.00 -12.11 15.08
CA ALA A 25 7.69 -11.24 16.02
C ALA A 25 7.86 -11.92 17.40
N GLU A 26 6.87 -12.67 17.86
CA GLU A 26 6.98 -13.48 19.09
C GLU A 26 8.06 -14.56 18.95
N ILE A 27 8.03 -15.36 17.86
CA ILE A 27 8.98 -16.46 17.64
C ILE A 27 10.42 -15.95 17.52
N TYR A 28 10.63 -14.93 16.66
CA TYR A 28 11.97 -14.41 16.40
C TYR A 28 12.44 -13.40 17.46
N GLY A 29 11.51 -12.74 18.15
CA GLY A 29 11.79 -11.83 19.24
C GLY A 29 12.42 -12.50 20.47
N GLN A 30 12.22 -13.81 20.63
CA GLN A 30 12.81 -14.61 21.69
C GLN A 30 14.21 -15.16 21.33
N LYS A 31 14.69 -14.93 20.10
CA LYS A 31 15.99 -15.41 19.65
C LYS A 31 17.14 -14.63 20.28
N SER A 32 18.12 -15.37 20.80
CA SER A 32 19.39 -14.80 21.24
C SER A 32 20.24 -14.29 20.08
N TYR A 33 21.32 -13.56 20.40
CA TYR A 33 22.31 -13.20 19.38
C TYR A 33 22.87 -14.44 18.67
N ASP A 34 23.19 -15.49 19.40
CA ASP A 34 23.78 -16.72 18.84
C ASP A 34 22.81 -17.39 17.86
N ASP A 35 21.51 -17.44 18.21
CA ASP A 35 20.49 -17.94 17.29
C ASP A 35 20.42 -17.12 16.00
N LEU A 36 20.43 -15.79 16.11
CA LEU A 36 20.40 -14.90 14.95
C LEU A 36 21.66 -15.00 14.11
N ASN A 37 22.83 -15.10 14.75
CA ASN A 37 24.11 -15.30 14.09
C ASN A 37 24.13 -16.65 13.34
N PHE A 38 23.60 -17.70 13.92
CA PHE A 38 23.48 -19.01 13.27
C PHE A 38 22.55 -18.92 12.03
N ILE A 39 21.40 -18.24 12.15
CA ILE A 39 20.49 -18.01 11.02
C ILE A 39 21.20 -17.23 9.91
N TYR A 40 21.91 -16.15 10.27
CA TYR A 40 22.67 -15.33 9.35
C TYR A 40 23.73 -16.14 8.58
N LYS A 41 24.57 -16.88 9.30
CA LYS A 41 25.61 -17.73 8.70
C LYS A 41 25.04 -18.77 7.73
N ASN A 42 23.94 -19.42 8.11
CA ASN A 42 23.24 -20.37 7.23
C ASN A 42 22.68 -19.72 5.96
N TYR A 43 22.19 -18.50 6.07
CA TYR A 43 21.70 -17.75 4.91
C TYR A 43 22.84 -17.38 3.95
N ILE A 44 23.91 -16.79 4.48
CA ILE A 44 25.06 -16.34 3.66
C ILE A 44 25.77 -17.54 3.03
N SER A 45 25.96 -18.65 3.73
CA SER A 45 26.61 -19.83 3.17
C SER A 45 25.85 -20.42 1.98
N LYS A 46 24.52 -20.30 1.96
CA LYS A 46 23.68 -20.74 0.84
C LYS A 46 23.72 -19.77 -0.35
N LYS A 47 23.94 -18.50 -0.11
CA LYS A 47 23.90 -17.45 -1.12
C LYS A 47 25.26 -17.26 -1.80
N ASP A 48 26.31 -17.09 -1.01
CA ASP A 48 27.62 -16.58 -1.49
C ASP A 48 28.77 -17.59 -1.25
N GLY A 49 28.46 -18.83 -0.84
CA GLY A 49 29.48 -19.81 -0.47
C GLY A 49 30.02 -19.62 0.94
N GLN A 50 31.28 -20.03 1.20
CA GLN A 50 31.87 -19.92 2.53
C GLN A 50 32.22 -18.48 2.89
N VAL A 51 31.31 -17.74 3.48
CA VAL A 51 31.59 -16.48 4.17
C VAL A 51 31.66 -16.76 5.68
N ASN A 52 32.85 -16.57 6.25
CA ASN A 52 33.07 -16.78 7.68
C ASN A 52 33.00 -15.43 8.43
N MET A 53 31.91 -14.69 8.25
CA MET A 53 31.65 -13.40 8.89
C MET A 53 30.59 -13.57 9.97
N GLU A 54 30.84 -13.01 11.15
CA GLU A 54 29.85 -12.96 12.23
C GLU A 54 28.79 -11.88 11.95
N LEU A 55 27.57 -12.08 12.44
CA LEU A 55 26.46 -11.11 12.27
C LEU A 55 26.85 -9.72 12.81
N VAL A 56 27.59 -9.65 13.90
CA VAL A 56 28.02 -8.37 14.50
C VAL A 56 28.95 -7.59 13.59
N ASP A 57 29.86 -8.26 12.88
CA ASP A 57 30.77 -7.63 11.95
C ASP A 57 30.07 -7.19 10.67
N ALA A 58 29.20 -8.05 10.14
CA ALA A 58 28.35 -7.71 9.01
C ALA A 58 27.45 -6.51 9.32
N HIS A 59 26.92 -6.44 10.53
CA HIS A 59 26.11 -5.31 10.98
C HIS A 59 26.94 -4.04 11.05
N ARG A 60 28.15 -4.10 11.62
CA ARG A 60 29.07 -2.96 11.69
C ARG A 60 29.38 -2.41 10.29
N GLU A 61 29.70 -3.29 9.33
CA GLU A 61 30.04 -2.90 7.97
C GLU A 61 28.83 -2.31 7.22
N ALA A 62 27.66 -2.98 7.31
CA ALA A 62 26.44 -2.54 6.62
C ALA A 62 25.95 -1.16 7.06
N PHE A 63 26.19 -0.79 8.31
CA PHE A 63 25.79 0.51 8.88
C PHE A 63 26.94 1.49 9.06
N ALA A 64 28.13 1.18 8.55
CA ALA A 64 29.35 2.00 8.63
C ALA A 64 29.63 2.49 10.06
N LEU A 65 29.50 1.60 11.05
CA LEU A 65 29.73 1.93 12.44
C LEU A 65 31.23 1.88 12.76
N GLU A 66 31.70 2.83 13.57
CA GLU A 66 33.09 2.87 14.03
C GLU A 66 33.43 1.63 14.88
N GLU A 67 32.52 1.29 15.80
CA GLU A 67 32.66 0.12 16.67
C GLU A 67 31.47 -0.86 16.50
N PRO A 68 31.69 -2.16 16.71
CA PRO A 68 30.63 -3.14 16.64
C PRO A 68 29.62 -2.91 17.78
N LEU A 69 28.34 -3.17 17.47
CA LEU A 69 27.28 -3.12 18.47
C LEU A 69 27.49 -4.23 19.51
N LYS A 70 27.28 -3.94 20.80
CA LYS A 70 27.33 -4.96 21.84
C LYS A 70 26.26 -6.02 21.58
N LEU A 71 26.58 -7.30 21.84
CA LEU A 71 25.72 -8.44 21.53
C LEU A 71 24.35 -8.37 22.23
N GLU A 72 24.28 -7.81 23.43
CA GLU A 72 23.06 -7.59 24.21
C GLU A 72 22.06 -6.63 23.56
N TYR A 73 22.50 -5.81 22.59
CA TYR A 73 21.63 -4.89 21.86
C TYR A 73 21.07 -5.46 20.55
N PHE A 74 21.44 -6.70 20.21
CA PHE A 74 20.77 -7.38 19.10
C PHE A 74 19.40 -7.92 19.56
N ASN A 75 18.42 -7.78 18.68
CA ASN A 75 17.03 -8.18 18.92
C ASN A 75 16.38 -7.52 20.16
N HIS A 76 16.88 -6.36 20.56
CA HIS A 76 16.33 -5.64 21.72
C HIS A 76 14.88 -5.16 21.46
N LYS A 77 14.58 -4.78 20.21
CA LYS A 77 13.23 -4.41 19.76
C LYS A 77 12.95 -5.06 18.41
N GLN A 78 11.69 -5.39 18.19
CA GLN A 78 11.21 -5.87 16.90
C GLN A 78 10.43 -4.77 16.20
N LYS A 79 10.61 -4.66 14.89
CA LYS A 79 9.80 -3.85 14.02
C LYS A 79 9.15 -4.73 12.98
N MET A 80 7.86 -4.65 12.87
CA MET A 80 7.06 -5.40 11.91
C MET A 80 6.69 -4.55 10.71
N ILE A 81 6.91 -5.06 9.50
CA ILE A 81 6.56 -4.34 8.27
C ILE A 81 5.80 -5.29 7.36
N ILE A 82 4.55 -4.96 7.10
CA ILE A 82 3.72 -5.65 6.11
C ILE A 82 3.93 -4.96 4.76
N ILE A 83 4.22 -5.73 3.73
CA ILE A 83 4.41 -5.23 2.36
C ILE A 83 3.38 -5.91 1.46
N GLY A 84 2.57 -5.13 0.76
CA GLY A 84 1.53 -5.65 -0.14
C GLY A 84 1.07 -4.63 -1.15
N SER A 85 0.32 -5.07 -2.17
CA SER A 85 -0.14 -4.17 -3.24
C SER A 85 -1.23 -3.21 -2.78
N SER A 86 -2.05 -3.64 -1.82
CA SER A 86 -3.08 -2.80 -1.20
C SER A 86 -3.38 -3.29 0.22
N MET A 87 -4.00 -2.43 0.98
CA MET A 87 -4.46 -2.71 2.34
C MET A 87 -5.94 -2.33 2.43
N ASP A 88 -6.78 -3.26 2.87
CA ASP A 88 -8.18 -2.94 3.11
C ASP A 88 -8.36 -2.04 4.35
N HIS A 89 -9.55 -1.46 4.47
CA HIS A 89 -9.85 -0.52 5.55
C HIS A 89 -9.80 -1.18 6.95
N LYS A 90 -10.07 -2.47 7.06
CA LYS A 90 -10.04 -3.19 8.33
C LYS A 90 -8.60 -3.43 8.77
N LEU A 91 -7.75 -3.88 7.85
CA LEU A 91 -6.33 -4.04 8.12
C LEU A 91 -5.68 -2.73 8.53
N ALA A 92 -6.02 -1.63 7.84
CA ALA A 92 -5.56 -0.30 8.17
C ALA A 92 -5.89 0.09 9.62
N LYS A 93 -7.15 -0.04 10.00
CA LYS A 93 -7.59 0.22 11.39
C LYS A 93 -6.87 -0.67 12.40
N THR A 94 -6.62 -1.92 12.05
CA THR A 94 -5.91 -2.86 12.92
C THR A 94 -4.46 -2.43 13.11
N VAL A 95 -3.76 -2.07 12.03
CA VAL A 95 -2.38 -1.56 12.11
C VAL A 95 -2.33 -0.28 12.95
N ASP A 96 -3.23 0.69 12.69
CA ASP A 96 -3.30 1.94 13.46
C ASP A 96 -3.60 1.70 14.94
N TYR A 97 -4.51 0.80 15.24
CA TYR A 97 -4.81 0.42 16.62
C TYR A 97 -3.56 -0.09 17.34
N TRP A 98 -2.84 -1.04 16.76
CA TRP A 98 -1.64 -1.59 17.39
C TRP A 98 -0.51 -0.57 17.50
N LYS A 99 -0.35 0.30 16.48
CA LYS A 99 0.58 1.45 16.58
C LYS A 99 0.24 2.37 17.74
N SER A 100 -1.05 2.67 17.94
CA SER A 100 -1.50 3.51 19.06
C SER A 100 -1.26 2.87 20.43
N LYS A 101 -1.10 1.53 20.47
CA LYS A 101 -0.73 0.76 21.66
C LYS A 101 0.79 0.58 21.85
N GLY A 102 1.59 1.24 21.02
CA GLY A 102 3.06 1.20 21.10
C GLY A 102 3.71 0.00 20.39
N ILE A 103 2.93 -0.80 19.66
CA ILE A 103 3.47 -1.89 18.85
C ILE A 103 4.11 -1.29 17.58
N SER A 104 5.38 -1.65 17.33
CA SER A 104 6.10 -1.17 16.13
C SER A 104 5.69 -1.99 14.91
N ILE A 105 4.58 -1.60 14.29
CA ILE A 105 4.04 -2.22 13.07
C ILE A 105 3.77 -1.16 12.03
N ASP A 106 4.14 -1.44 10.77
CA ASP A 106 3.90 -0.55 9.63
C ASP A 106 3.40 -1.35 8.42
N PHE A 107 2.76 -0.65 7.50
CA PHE A 107 2.44 -1.16 6.17
C PHE A 107 3.14 -0.33 5.11
N ILE A 108 3.76 -1.01 4.13
CA ILE A 108 4.38 -0.39 2.96
C ILE A 108 3.66 -0.91 1.72
N PRO A 109 2.86 -0.09 1.04
CA PRO A 109 2.29 -0.49 -0.23
C PRO A 109 3.36 -0.52 -1.32
N TYR A 110 3.21 -1.45 -2.27
CA TYR A 110 4.01 -1.46 -3.50
C TYR A 110 3.11 -1.52 -4.74
N ARG A 111 3.66 -1.09 -5.86
CA ARG A 111 3.08 -1.28 -7.18
C ARG A 111 4.11 -1.89 -8.11
N LEU A 112 3.65 -2.78 -8.96
CA LEU A 112 4.44 -3.35 -10.03
C LEU A 112 3.85 -2.88 -11.36
N PHE A 113 4.69 -2.30 -12.20
CA PHE A 113 4.33 -1.83 -13.53
C PHE A 113 5.10 -2.64 -14.56
N GLU A 114 4.45 -2.91 -15.68
CA GLU A 114 5.11 -3.41 -16.88
C GLU A 114 5.06 -2.31 -17.95
N ILE A 115 6.23 -1.86 -18.37
CA ILE A 115 6.39 -0.80 -19.37
C ILE A 115 7.34 -1.34 -20.44
N GLN A 116 6.85 -1.52 -21.66
CA GLN A 116 7.64 -2.02 -22.80
C GLN A 116 8.34 -3.37 -22.54
N GLY A 117 7.72 -4.24 -21.75
CA GLY A 117 8.28 -5.55 -21.38
C GLY A 117 9.24 -5.56 -20.20
N GLU A 118 9.55 -4.40 -19.64
CA GLU A 118 10.35 -4.26 -18.42
C GLU A 118 9.47 -4.06 -17.19
N TYR A 119 9.89 -4.62 -16.05
CA TYR A 119 9.16 -4.53 -14.79
C TYR A 119 9.74 -3.46 -13.88
N TYR A 120 8.89 -2.58 -13.38
CA TYR A 120 9.22 -1.51 -12.46
C TYR A 120 8.49 -1.69 -11.15
N LEU A 121 9.23 -1.66 -10.04
CA LEU A 121 8.70 -1.75 -8.69
C LEU A 121 8.74 -0.38 -8.02
N GLU A 122 7.58 0.10 -7.59
CA GLU A 122 7.46 1.33 -6.82
C GLU A 122 7.17 0.99 -5.36
N TYR A 123 8.00 1.50 -4.45
CA TYR A 123 7.73 1.51 -3.02
C TYR A 123 7.31 2.89 -2.55
N PHE A 124 6.28 2.95 -1.73
CA PHE A 124 5.86 4.20 -1.11
C PHE A 124 6.70 4.43 0.15
N ALA A 125 7.73 5.26 0.02
CA ALA A 125 8.57 5.65 1.15
C ALA A 125 7.81 6.60 2.11
N LYS A 126 8.12 6.52 3.41
CA LYS A 126 7.68 7.56 4.36
C LYS A 126 8.30 8.92 3.99
N PRO A 127 7.57 10.01 4.16
CA PRO A 127 6.27 10.15 4.79
C PRO A 127 5.13 10.07 3.76
N TYR A 128 4.98 8.95 3.12
CA TYR A 128 3.80 8.76 2.31
C TYR A 128 2.62 8.86 3.26
N ASP A 129 1.72 9.81 3.02
CA ASP A 129 0.63 10.04 3.94
C ASP A 129 -0.27 8.81 3.95
N TYR A 130 -0.08 8.03 4.98
CA TYR A 130 -0.79 6.80 5.25
C TYR A 130 -2.32 7.01 5.23
N VAL A 131 -2.77 8.18 5.66
CA VAL A 131 -4.17 8.59 5.67
C VAL A 131 -4.68 8.79 4.24
N LEU A 132 -3.85 9.28 3.33
CA LEU A 132 -4.22 9.47 1.93
C LEU A 132 -4.33 8.15 1.16
N ASN A 133 -3.58 7.12 1.56
CA ASN A 133 -3.58 5.82 0.87
C ASN A 133 -4.57 4.81 1.44
N VAL A 134 -4.99 4.97 2.69
CA VAL A 134 -5.69 3.92 3.40
C VAL A 134 -7.11 4.30 3.76
N GLY A 135 -7.71 5.18 3.10
CA GLY A 135 -9.11 5.09 3.27
C GLY A 135 -9.97 6.30 3.39
N ASN A 136 -9.44 7.48 3.28
CA ASN A 136 -10.35 8.62 3.29
C ASN A 136 -10.39 9.39 1.97
N VAL A 137 -9.32 9.34 1.17
CA VAL A 137 -9.31 10.06 -0.12
C VAL A 137 -8.48 9.29 -1.12
N ARG A 138 -9.08 8.82 -2.19
CA ARG A 138 -8.43 8.09 -3.29
C ARG A 138 -8.41 8.94 -4.55
N GLY A 139 -7.40 8.74 -5.39
CA GLY A 139 -7.41 9.19 -6.77
C GLY A 139 -8.00 8.09 -7.67
N ILE A 140 -9.03 8.40 -8.41
CA ILE A 140 -9.72 7.48 -9.30
C ILE A 140 -9.56 7.97 -10.72
N LEU A 141 -8.89 7.19 -11.57
CA LEU A 141 -8.90 7.44 -13.01
C LEU A 141 -10.16 6.80 -13.59
N PHE A 142 -11.03 7.61 -14.17
CA PHE A 142 -12.32 7.16 -14.68
C PHE A 142 -12.42 7.39 -16.19
N ASP A 143 -12.62 6.32 -16.94
CA ASP A 143 -12.84 6.38 -18.39
C ASP A 143 -14.22 6.94 -18.68
N THR A 144 -14.27 8.02 -19.45
CA THR A 144 -15.50 8.72 -19.87
C THR A 144 -16.24 8.02 -21.00
N ASN A 145 -15.82 6.80 -21.37
CA ASN A 145 -16.53 5.90 -22.28
C ASN A 145 -16.69 6.38 -23.75
N LEU A 146 -15.75 7.18 -24.24
CA LEU A 146 -15.78 7.70 -25.62
C LEU A 146 -16.03 6.63 -26.70
N THR A 147 -15.59 5.40 -26.46
CA THR A 147 -15.72 4.30 -27.43
C THR A 147 -17.17 3.90 -27.68
N TYR A 148 -18.05 4.09 -26.71
CA TYR A 148 -19.45 3.65 -26.75
C TYR A 148 -20.44 4.82 -26.85
N ASP A 149 -20.08 5.96 -26.25
CA ASP A 149 -20.92 7.16 -26.23
C ASP A 149 -20.05 8.41 -26.19
N THR A 150 -20.04 9.15 -27.29
CA THR A 150 -19.26 10.39 -27.44
C THR A 150 -19.76 11.53 -26.56
N ASP A 151 -21.03 11.49 -26.15
CA ASP A 151 -21.68 12.56 -25.40
C ASP A 151 -21.68 12.28 -23.87
N ALA A 152 -21.31 11.07 -23.44
CA ALA A 152 -21.30 10.68 -22.03
C ALA A 152 -20.49 11.65 -21.14
N ILE A 153 -19.36 12.15 -21.63
CA ILE A 153 -18.55 13.13 -20.89
C ILE A 153 -19.29 14.43 -20.65
N TRP A 154 -20.04 14.91 -21.66
CA TRP A 154 -20.79 16.17 -21.56
C TRP A 154 -21.97 16.03 -20.59
N ASP A 155 -22.61 14.87 -20.55
CA ASP A 155 -23.65 14.57 -19.57
C ASP A 155 -23.09 14.54 -18.13
N MET A 156 -21.91 13.96 -17.95
CA MET A 156 -21.21 13.99 -16.65
C MET A 156 -20.87 15.42 -16.23
N PHE A 157 -20.37 16.26 -17.15
CA PHE A 157 -19.99 17.63 -16.85
C PHE A 157 -21.20 18.50 -16.55
N LYS A 158 -22.23 18.46 -17.40
CA LYS A 158 -23.49 19.21 -17.21
C LYS A 158 -24.21 18.82 -15.93
N GLY A 159 -24.13 17.52 -15.56
CA GLY A 159 -24.76 16.98 -14.35
C GLY A 159 -23.93 17.14 -13.08
N ASN A 160 -22.72 17.68 -13.15
CA ASN A 160 -21.77 17.68 -12.03
C ASN A 160 -21.66 16.29 -11.37
N LYS A 161 -21.45 15.27 -12.21
CA LYS A 161 -21.50 13.88 -11.78
C LYS A 161 -20.40 13.04 -12.43
N ILE A 162 -20.13 11.89 -11.80
CA ILE A 162 -19.46 10.77 -12.44
C ILE A 162 -20.46 9.64 -12.50
N SER A 163 -20.63 9.02 -13.65
CA SER A 163 -21.69 8.04 -13.87
C SER A 163 -21.26 6.85 -14.70
N ALA A 164 -21.90 5.71 -14.45
CA ALA A 164 -21.77 4.50 -15.23
C ALA A 164 -23.11 3.80 -15.37
N TYR A 165 -23.26 3.02 -16.43
CA TYR A 165 -24.50 2.35 -16.81
C TYR A 165 -24.34 0.84 -16.74
N ASP A 166 -25.45 0.14 -16.62
CA ASP A 166 -25.60 -1.31 -16.69
C ASP A 166 -24.64 -2.05 -15.77
N GLU A 167 -23.90 -3.01 -16.26
CA GLU A 167 -22.96 -3.82 -15.46
C GLU A 167 -21.83 -3.00 -14.81
N ARG A 168 -21.46 -1.88 -15.44
CA ARG A 168 -20.43 -0.96 -14.94
C ARG A 168 -20.94 -0.04 -13.84
N SER A 169 -22.24 0.06 -13.64
CA SER A 169 -22.84 0.86 -12.56
C SER A 169 -22.30 0.51 -11.18
N ARG A 170 -21.86 -0.74 -10.97
CA ARG A 170 -21.26 -1.21 -9.72
C ARG A 170 -19.98 -0.45 -9.34
N CYS A 171 -19.19 0.01 -10.32
CA CYS A 171 -17.95 0.71 -10.03
C CYS A 171 -18.18 2.02 -9.27
N VAL A 172 -19.29 2.70 -9.53
CA VAL A 172 -19.67 3.94 -8.86
C VAL A 172 -19.97 3.74 -7.36
N GLY A 173 -20.39 2.53 -7.00
CA GLY A 173 -20.64 2.13 -5.60
C GLY A 173 -19.37 2.06 -4.75
N TYR A 174 -18.20 1.90 -5.38
CA TYR A 174 -16.91 1.83 -4.68
C TYR A 174 -16.29 3.19 -4.37
N PHE A 175 -16.89 4.29 -4.85
CA PHE A 175 -16.37 5.63 -4.62
C PHE A 175 -16.82 6.14 -3.25
N ASN A 176 -15.89 6.76 -2.52
CA ASN A 176 -16.18 7.38 -1.24
C ASN A 176 -16.31 8.89 -1.37
N LYS A 177 -17.01 9.51 -0.43
CA LYS A 177 -16.99 10.96 -0.30
C LYS A 177 -15.54 11.44 -0.10
N ASN A 178 -15.21 12.54 -0.75
CA ASN A 178 -13.90 13.16 -0.85
C ASN A 178 -12.88 12.44 -1.73
N ASP A 179 -13.19 11.31 -2.35
CA ASP A 179 -12.32 10.76 -3.40
C ASP A 179 -12.15 11.77 -4.54
N TYR A 180 -10.94 11.86 -5.09
CA TYR A 180 -10.66 12.63 -6.30
C TYR A 180 -10.91 11.76 -7.53
N VAL A 181 -11.57 12.33 -8.53
CA VAL A 181 -11.85 11.68 -9.81
C VAL A 181 -11.14 12.43 -10.92
N PHE A 182 -10.38 11.69 -11.70
CA PHE A 182 -9.70 12.17 -12.92
C PHE A 182 -10.43 11.60 -14.11
N TYR A 183 -11.08 12.47 -14.90
CA TYR A 183 -11.83 12.08 -16.10
C TYR A 183 -10.86 11.83 -17.24
N TYR A 184 -10.66 10.57 -17.55
CA TYR A 184 -9.83 10.15 -18.67
C TYR A 184 -10.67 10.05 -19.95
N HIS A 185 -10.33 10.84 -20.95
CA HIS A 185 -10.95 10.80 -22.25
C HIS A 185 -9.98 10.23 -23.29
N LYS A 186 -10.36 9.11 -23.91
CA LYS A 186 -9.49 8.39 -24.83
C LYS A 186 -8.99 9.30 -25.94
N GLY A 187 -7.67 9.31 -26.16
CA GLY A 187 -7.02 10.18 -27.15
C GLY A 187 -6.67 11.59 -26.65
N TYR A 188 -7.22 12.03 -25.52
CA TYR A 188 -6.98 13.36 -24.95
C TYR A 188 -6.31 13.30 -23.56
N GLY A 189 -6.33 12.15 -22.91
CA GLY A 189 -5.78 12.01 -21.55
C GLY A 189 -6.75 12.44 -20.46
N VAL A 190 -6.23 12.96 -19.35
CA VAL A 190 -7.05 13.49 -18.25
C VAL A 190 -7.52 14.89 -18.63
N VAL A 191 -8.82 15.06 -18.79
CA VAL A 191 -9.44 16.30 -19.27
C VAL A 191 -10.11 17.13 -18.18
N ALA A 192 -10.41 16.53 -17.04
CA ALA A 192 -10.94 17.23 -15.87
C ALA A 192 -10.61 16.47 -14.59
N ALA A 193 -10.67 17.19 -13.46
CA ALA A 193 -10.58 16.61 -12.12
C ALA A 193 -11.71 17.15 -11.24
N GLY A 194 -12.19 16.29 -10.35
CA GLY A 194 -13.24 16.66 -9.41
C GLY A 194 -13.14 15.87 -8.11
N ARG A 195 -13.94 16.26 -7.13
CA ARG A 195 -14.03 15.62 -5.82
C ARG A 195 -15.44 15.12 -5.57
N ILE A 196 -15.61 13.88 -5.11
CA ILE A 196 -16.90 13.29 -4.75
C ILE A 196 -17.49 14.02 -3.54
N CYS A 197 -18.73 14.51 -3.67
CA CYS A 197 -19.37 15.33 -2.64
C CYS A 197 -20.36 14.57 -1.77
N ASP A 198 -20.95 13.49 -2.26
CA ASP A 198 -22.01 12.75 -1.60
C ASP A 198 -21.51 11.49 -0.86
N ASN A 199 -22.34 10.96 0.04
CA ASN A 199 -21.98 9.80 0.84
C ASN A 199 -22.40 8.45 0.20
N LYS A 200 -23.34 8.49 -0.76
CA LYS A 200 -23.92 7.28 -1.36
C LYS A 200 -24.13 7.50 -2.86
N PRO A 201 -24.05 6.44 -3.66
CA PRO A 201 -24.42 6.52 -5.08
C PRO A 201 -25.91 6.79 -5.24
N HIS A 202 -26.25 7.52 -6.29
CA HIS A 202 -27.60 7.72 -6.77
C HIS A 202 -27.86 6.79 -7.95
N THR A 203 -29.11 6.39 -8.14
CA THR A 203 -29.51 5.55 -9.28
C THR A 203 -30.71 6.18 -9.99
N ASN A 204 -30.66 6.20 -11.31
CA ASN A 204 -31.76 6.68 -12.16
C ASN A 204 -31.75 5.91 -13.49
N LYS A 205 -32.83 5.18 -13.80
CA LYS A 205 -33.06 4.48 -15.08
C LYS A 205 -31.83 3.69 -15.59
N GLY A 206 -31.19 2.88 -14.72
CA GLY A 206 -30.02 2.09 -15.09
C GLY A 206 -28.66 2.81 -14.98
N GLU A 207 -28.68 4.12 -14.78
CA GLU A 207 -27.50 4.91 -14.44
C GLU A 207 -27.24 4.85 -12.93
N ALA A 208 -25.98 4.60 -12.51
CA ALA A 208 -25.50 4.91 -11.17
C ALA A 208 -24.52 6.08 -11.25
N TYR A 209 -24.64 7.04 -10.33
CA TYR A 209 -23.77 8.22 -10.34
C TYR A 209 -23.45 8.73 -8.93
N ARG A 210 -22.34 9.48 -8.83
CA ARG A 210 -21.95 10.27 -7.67
C ARG A 210 -21.86 11.74 -8.06
N LYS A 211 -22.26 12.62 -7.15
CA LYS A 211 -22.08 14.06 -7.33
C LYS A 211 -20.62 14.45 -7.15
N VAL A 212 -20.17 15.36 -8.02
CA VAL A 212 -18.79 15.82 -8.07
C VAL A 212 -18.73 17.33 -8.04
N GLU A 213 -17.81 17.87 -7.25
CA GLU A 213 -17.37 19.26 -7.34
C GLU A 213 -16.12 19.29 -8.23
N PHE A 214 -16.20 19.98 -9.40
CA PHE A 214 -15.06 20.11 -10.29
C PHE A 214 -13.99 21.02 -9.68
N LEU A 215 -12.74 20.62 -9.84
CA LEU A 215 -11.54 21.35 -9.41
C LEU A 215 -10.89 22.11 -10.57
N THR A 216 -11.28 21.78 -11.78
CA THR A 216 -10.91 22.48 -13.03
C THR A 216 -12.10 23.30 -13.50
N PRO A 217 -11.88 24.52 -13.96
CA PRO A 217 -12.94 25.39 -14.46
C PRO A 217 -13.59 24.83 -15.72
#